data_205c1deee83aea0f24ec4e8989633032
#
_entry.id   205c1deee83aea0f24ec4e8989633032
#
_cell.length_a   1.000
_cell.length_b   1.000
_cell.length_c   1.000
_cell.angle_alpha   90.00
_cell.angle_beta   90.00
_cell.angle_gamma   90.00
#
_symmetry.space_group_name_H-M   'P 1'
#
loop_
_entity.id
_entity.type
_entity.pdbx_description
1 polymer ?
#
loop_
_entity_poly.entity_id
_entity_poly.type
_entity_poly.pdbx_seq_one_letter_code
_entity_poly.pdbx_strand_id
1 'polypeptide(L)'
;MEGKVKKRFLSIAWLSISLATLFSGISFAGTWVKTGSLWRYRVGEHFYRNQWAEIDGEWYYFKPTGSMAKQEWVEQQGSWYYLMPNGSMAKNQWIEDYYLLGDGSMAKNQEIDGKYLGEDGKRDQAQEQAMAEAARQAKIQEAKNKGYTVIQGKMKIWTNLEWRNAGHDQDLIDGNLRNSPEFAKIRFGIVQFTKPEKVFMHQEGEPGSYVWADALTFAVDSDFIKRYGTLSGKIINVVFQSDHFFTPSDAWVPLNYSHGVVAYIIE
;
A
#
# COMPACT_ATOMS: atom_id res chain seq x y z
N MET A 1 -4.05 24.15 33.76
CA MET A 1 -2.96 23.15 34.01
C MET A 1 -3.21 21.95 33.12
N GLU A 2 -2.58 21.98 31.94
CA GLU A 2 -2.73 20.91 30.95
C GLU A 2 -1.58 19.92 31.09
N GLY A 3 -1.91 18.70 31.51
CA GLY A 3 -0.96 17.59 31.63
C GLY A 3 -0.74 16.92 30.28
N LYS A 4 0.38 17.23 29.63
CA LYS A 4 0.86 16.48 28.45
C LYS A 4 1.28 15.07 28.85
N VAL A 5 0.47 14.05 28.51
CA VAL A 5 0.86 12.65 28.61
C VAL A 5 1.83 12.34 27.45
N LYS A 6 3.13 12.36 27.74
CA LYS A 6 4.15 11.82 26.84
C LYS A 6 4.11 10.30 26.89
N LYS A 7 3.60 9.66 25.84
CA LYS A 7 3.80 8.22 25.62
C LYS A 7 5.30 7.98 25.38
N ARG A 8 5.99 7.46 26.37
CA ARG A 8 7.35 6.93 26.26
C ARG A 8 7.24 5.56 25.58
N PHE A 9 7.67 5.49 24.32
CA PHE A 9 8.01 4.21 23.70
C PHE A 9 9.26 3.70 24.41
N LEU A 10 9.12 2.66 25.23
CA LEU A 10 10.27 1.89 25.71
C LEU A 10 10.76 1.05 24.52
N SER A 11 11.82 1.50 23.89
CA SER A 11 12.65 0.66 23.04
C SER A 11 13.35 -0.36 23.96
N ILE A 12 12.85 -1.59 23.98
CA ILE A 12 13.58 -2.70 24.61
C ILE A 12 14.73 -3.04 23.67
N ALA A 13 15.89 -2.47 23.98
CA ALA A 13 17.14 -2.88 23.37
C ALA A 13 17.44 -4.31 23.86
N TRP A 14 17.23 -5.28 22.99
CA TRP A 14 17.71 -6.63 23.20
C TRP A 14 19.22 -6.59 23.16
N LEU A 15 19.83 -6.73 24.32
CA LEU A 15 21.27 -6.91 24.48
C LEU A 15 21.62 -8.28 23.87
N SER A 16 22.03 -8.29 22.61
CA SER A 16 22.67 -9.43 22.00
C SER A 16 23.98 -9.66 22.76
N ILE A 17 24.00 -10.65 23.64
CA ILE A 17 25.22 -11.13 24.28
C ILE A 17 26.02 -11.81 23.18
N SER A 18 26.89 -11.06 22.54
CA SER A 18 27.99 -11.58 21.74
C SER A 18 28.93 -12.30 22.69
N LEU A 19 28.83 -13.60 22.79
CA LEU A 19 29.85 -14.43 23.43
C LEU A 19 31.05 -14.49 22.48
N ALA A 20 31.77 -13.37 22.38
CA ALA A 20 33.10 -13.31 21.78
C ALA A 20 34.08 -13.96 22.74
N THR A 21 34.16 -15.28 22.71
CA THR A 21 35.31 -15.98 23.29
C THR A 21 36.48 -15.72 22.38
N LEU A 22 37.41 -14.90 22.87
CA LEU A 22 38.75 -14.74 22.29
C LEU A 22 39.49 -16.08 22.33
N PHE A 23 39.25 -16.92 21.34
CA PHE A 23 40.15 -18.01 21.01
C PHE A 23 41.18 -17.51 19.99
N SER A 24 42.35 -17.11 20.49
CA SER A 24 43.56 -17.06 19.67
C SER A 24 43.98 -18.49 19.39
N GLY A 25 43.27 -19.16 18.48
CA GLY A 25 43.56 -20.52 18.05
C GLY A 25 43.95 -20.52 16.57
N ILE A 26 44.98 -21.22 16.22
CA ILE A 26 45.45 -21.49 14.87
C ILE A 26 44.22 -21.77 13.99
N SER A 27 43.93 -20.85 13.06
CA SER A 27 42.83 -20.98 12.12
C SER A 27 43.22 -22.08 11.13
N PHE A 28 42.81 -23.31 11.38
CA PHE A 28 42.84 -24.34 10.35
C PHE A 28 41.76 -23.95 9.32
N ALA A 29 42.17 -23.48 8.15
CA ALA A 29 41.28 -23.34 7.01
C ALA A 29 40.59 -24.72 6.77
N GLY A 30 39.28 -24.74 6.88
CA GLY A 30 38.53 -25.95 6.60
C GLY A 30 38.43 -26.21 5.11
N THR A 31 37.97 -27.37 4.75
CA THR A 31 37.87 -27.81 3.34
C THR A 31 36.47 -28.33 3.06
N TRP A 32 35.86 -27.84 1.98
CA TRP A 32 34.62 -28.38 1.45
C TRP A 32 34.88 -29.78 0.82
N VAL A 33 34.09 -30.75 1.24
CA VAL A 33 34.15 -32.13 0.75
C VAL A 33 32.81 -32.52 0.14
N LYS A 34 32.82 -32.90 -1.12
CA LYS A 34 31.64 -33.39 -1.85
C LYS A 34 31.63 -34.91 -1.90
N THR A 35 30.52 -35.52 -1.50
CA THR A 35 30.30 -36.97 -1.61
C THR A 35 28.95 -37.22 -2.27
N GLY A 36 28.95 -37.60 -3.54
CA GLY A 36 27.70 -37.62 -4.34
C GLY A 36 27.07 -36.22 -4.45
N SER A 37 25.80 -36.07 -4.01
CA SER A 37 25.09 -34.80 -3.98
C SER A 37 25.25 -34.02 -2.66
N LEU A 38 25.97 -34.60 -1.68
CA LEU A 38 26.09 -34.02 -0.34
C LEU A 38 27.39 -33.24 -0.21
N TRP A 39 27.30 -32.06 0.40
CA TRP A 39 28.42 -31.25 0.79
C TRP A 39 28.63 -31.34 2.30
N ARG A 40 29.89 -31.38 2.74
CA ARG A 40 30.34 -31.39 4.13
C ARG A 40 31.50 -30.40 4.27
N TYR A 41 31.76 -29.94 5.48
CA TYR A 41 32.90 -29.09 5.77
C TYR A 41 33.79 -29.76 6.82
N ARG A 42 35.06 -29.90 6.52
CA ARG A 42 36.04 -30.59 7.37
C ARG A 42 37.09 -29.61 7.87
N VAL A 43 37.32 -29.62 9.18
CA VAL A 43 38.38 -28.88 9.82
C VAL A 43 39.28 -29.85 10.53
N GLY A 44 40.54 -29.96 10.11
CA GLY A 44 41.44 -31.06 10.53
C GLY A 44 40.84 -32.42 10.18
N GLU A 45 40.69 -33.30 11.16
CA GLU A 45 40.11 -34.63 11.00
C GLU A 45 38.59 -34.69 11.22
N HIS A 46 37.96 -33.56 11.57
CA HIS A 46 36.55 -33.52 11.98
C HIS A 46 35.66 -32.83 10.98
N PHE A 47 34.48 -33.43 10.72
CA PHE A 47 33.41 -32.75 9.97
C PHE A 47 32.50 -31.98 10.91
N TYR A 48 32.02 -30.78 10.45
CA TYR A 48 30.98 -30.08 11.15
C TYR A 48 29.68 -30.88 11.16
N ARG A 49 28.99 -30.92 12.30
CA ARG A 49 27.71 -31.61 12.51
C ARG A 49 26.87 -30.87 13.50
N ASN A 50 25.56 -30.80 13.23
CA ASN A 50 24.54 -30.22 14.10
C ASN A 50 24.93 -28.82 14.59
N GLN A 51 25.43 -27.99 13.70
CA GLN A 51 25.91 -26.65 14.05
C GLN A 51 25.83 -25.68 12.88
N TRP A 52 25.71 -24.41 13.21
CA TRP A 52 25.97 -23.30 12.32
C TRP A 52 27.47 -23.02 12.23
N ALA A 53 27.89 -22.54 11.06
CA ALA A 53 29.26 -22.07 10.85
C ALA A 53 29.29 -20.96 9.83
N GLU A 54 30.08 -19.92 10.12
CA GLU A 54 30.39 -18.87 9.15
C GLU A 54 31.65 -19.31 8.38
N ILE A 55 31.54 -19.37 7.06
CA ILE A 55 32.62 -19.80 6.16
C ILE A 55 32.65 -18.80 5.00
N ASP A 56 33.77 -18.13 4.82
CA ASP A 56 33.98 -17.12 3.79
C ASP A 56 32.94 -15.99 3.82
N GLY A 57 32.45 -15.59 5.01
CA GLY A 57 31.48 -14.51 5.22
C GLY A 57 30.02 -14.93 5.05
N GLU A 58 29.74 -16.17 4.75
CA GLU A 58 28.41 -16.74 4.62
C GLU A 58 28.12 -17.78 5.71
N TRP A 59 26.85 -17.82 6.18
CA TRP A 59 26.42 -18.77 7.19
C TRP A 59 25.86 -20.04 6.56
N TYR A 60 26.28 -21.20 7.08
CA TYR A 60 25.84 -22.54 6.68
C TYR A 60 25.38 -23.33 7.90
N TYR A 61 24.44 -24.23 7.70
CA TYR A 61 24.04 -25.19 8.73
C TYR A 61 24.44 -26.63 8.33
N PHE A 62 25.10 -27.34 9.26
CA PHE A 62 25.48 -28.74 9.08
C PHE A 62 24.55 -29.61 9.92
N LYS A 63 23.83 -30.51 9.24
CA LYS A 63 22.88 -31.42 9.88
C LYS A 63 23.61 -32.40 10.82
N PRO A 64 22.88 -33.16 11.70
CA PRO A 64 23.48 -34.19 12.55
C PRO A 64 24.27 -35.23 11.77
N THR A 65 23.90 -35.51 10.52
CA THR A 65 24.62 -36.38 9.58
C THR A 65 25.96 -35.82 9.09
N GLY A 66 26.21 -34.53 9.33
CA GLY A 66 27.34 -33.76 8.82
C GLY A 66 27.16 -33.23 7.40
N SER A 67 26.00 -33.44 6.75
CA SER A 67 25.70 -32.84 5.46
C SER A 67 25.26 -31.40 5.63
N MET A 68 25.72 -30.54 4.73
CA MET A 68 25.26 -29.15 4.62
C MET A 68 23.77 -29.11 4.24
N ALA A 69 22.98 -28.33 4.96
CA ALA A 69 21.59 -28.03 4.61
C ALA A 69 21.53 -27.13 3.36
N LYS A 70 20.58 -27.35 2.48
CA LYS A 70 20.32 -26.49 1.30
C LYS A 70 18.89 -26.65 0.82
N GLN A 71 18.30 -25.56 0.30
CA GLN A 71 16.90 -25.49 -0.14
C GLN A 71 15.94 -26.06 0.91
N GLU A 72 16.17 -25.74 2.16
CA GLU A 72 15.37 -26.25 3.28
C GLU A 72 15.30 -25.23 4.41
N TRP A 73 14.24 -25.31 5.18
CA TRP A 73 14.06 -24.56 6.41
C TRP A 73 14.71 -25.29 7.58
N VAL A 74 15.35 -24.52 8.45
CA VAL A 74 15.94 -25.01 9.70
C VAL A 74 15.40 -24.21 10.86
N GLU A 75 14.86 -24.89 11.86
CA GLU A 75 14.44 -24.29 13.12
C GLU A 75 15.59 -24.37 14.13
N GLN A 76 15.89 -23.25 14.77
CA GLN A 76 16.90 -23.16 15.80
C GLN A 76 16.42 -22.18 16.90
N GLN A 77 16.25 -22.70 18.11
CA GLN A 77 15.85 -21.88 19.29
C GLN A 77 14.59 -21.04 19.08
N GLY A 78 13.58 -21.59 18.39
CA GLY A 78 12.30 -20.94 18.12
C GLY A 78 12.32 -19.98 16.90
N SER A 79 13.46 -19.79 16.24
CA SER A 79 13.61 -19.03 15.02
C SER A 79 13.78 -19.93 13.81
N TRP A 80 13.16 -19.55 12.69
CA TRP A 80 13.29 -20.26 11.42
C TRP A 80 14.26 -19.55 10.50
N TYR A 81 15.08 -20.34 9.80
CA TYR A 81 16.09 -19.90 8.83
C TYR A 81 15.95 -20.69 7.55
N TYR A 82 16.25 -20.07 6.42
CA TYR A 82 16.22 -20.77 5.15
C TYR A 82 17.63 -20.86 4.55
N LEU A 83 18.02 -22.07 4.12
CA LEU A 83 19.28 -22.32 3.43
C LEU A 83 19.03 -22.34 1.91
N MET A 84 19.73 -21.46 1.20
CA MET A 84 19.67 -21.30 -0.24
C MET A 84 20.15 -22.57 -1.00
N PRO A 85 19.93 -22.68 -2.33
CA PRO A 85 20.40 -23.82 -3.11
C PRO A 85 21.91 -24.08 -3.03
N ASN A 86 22.70 -23.02 -2.82
CA ASN A 86 24.15 -23.10 -2.61
C ASN A 86 24.53 -23.45 -1.15
N GLY A 87 23.54 -23.53 -0.25
CA GLY A 87 23.72 -23.84 1.16
C GLY A 87 23.90 -22.63 2.06
N SER A 88 24.08 -21.41 1.53
CA SER A 88 24.18 -20.22 2.36
C SER A 88 22.84 -19.83 2.99
N MET A 89 22.86 -19.21 4.17
CA MET A 89 21.68 -18.71 4.85
C MET A 89 21.09 -17.49 4.13
N ALA A 90 19.80 -17.52 3.83
CA ALA A 90 19.08 -16.40 3.26
C ALA A 90 19.01 -15.21 4.26
N LYS A 91 19.22 -13.99 3.78
CA LYS A 91 19.12 -12.74 4.56
C LYS A 91 18.51 -11.63 3.73
N ASN A 92 17.75 -10.74 4.38
CA ASN A 92 17.16 -9.54 3.74
C ASN A 92 16.42 -9.83 2.43
N GLN A 93 15.67 -10.94 2.36
CA GLN A 93 14.99 -11.35 1.14
C GLN A 93 13.72 -12.15 1.40
N TRP A 94 12.85 -12.13 0.41
CA TRP A 94 11.65 -12.96 0.36
C TRP A 94 12.00 -14.38 -0.14
N ILE A 95 11.47 -15.38 0.56
CA ILE A 95 11.41 -16.77 0.12
C ILE A 95 9.93 -17.13 0.08
N GLU A 96 9.35 -17.14 -1.12
CA GLU A 96 7.88 -17.28 -1.31
C GLU A 96 7.10 -16.24 -0.50
N ASP A 97 6.28 -16.66 0.44
CA ASP A 97 5.46 -15.80 1.32
C ASP A 97 6.15 -15.44 2.65
N TYR A 98 7.42 -15.75 2.82
CA TYR A 98 8.18 -15.49 4.05
C TYR A 98 9.34 -14.53 3.80
N TYR A 99 9.68 -13.73 4.78
CA TYR A 99 10.82 -12.82 4.70
C TYR A 99 11.89 -13.19 5.72
N LEU A 100 13.15 -13.26 5.27
CA LEU A 100 14.32 -13.47 6.13
C LEU A 100 14.95 -12.12 6.45
N LEU A 101 15.12 -11.84 7.74
CA LEU A 101 15.71 -10.60 8.27
C LEU A 101 17.24 -10.56 8.01
N GLY A 102 17.88 -9.46 8.40
CA GLY A 102 19.33 -9.29 8.23
C GLY A 102 20.19 -10.28 9.03
N ASP A 103 19.65 -10.82 10.11
CA ASP A 103 20.28 -11.90 10.90
C ASP A 103 19.93 -13.30 10.41
N GLY A 104 19.14 -13.41 9.32
CA GLY A 104 18.68 -14.64 8.71
C GLY A 104 17.43 -15.24 9.34
N SER A 105 16.92 -14.71 10.43
CA SER A 105 15.70 -15.21 11.06
C SER A 105 14.45 -14.84 10.26
N MET A 106 13.44 -15.72 10.26
CA MET A 106 12.15 -15.47 9.62
C MET A 106 11.37 -14.39 10.37
N ALA A 107 10.96 -13.35 9.66
CA ALA A 107 10.14 -12.27 10.20
C ALA A 107 8.73 -12.74 10.56
N LYS A 108 8.16 -12.23 11.66
CA LYS A 108 6.80 -12.53 12.15
C LYS A 108 6.17 -11.28 12.73
N ASN A 109 4.83 -11.20 12.67
CA ASN A 109 4.02 -10.13 13.29
C ASN A 109 4.51 -8.73 12.95
N GLN A 110 4.91 -8.50 11.70
CA GLN A 110 5.42 -7.21 11.26
C GLN A 110 5.16 -6.96 9.78
N GLU A 111 5.26 -5.70 9.38
CA GLU A 111 5.15 -5.28 7.99
C GLU A 111 6.54 -5.11 7.38
N ILE A 112 6.74 -5.68 6.18
CA ILE A 112 7.94 -5.55 5.36
C ILE A 112 7.51 -5.19 3.94
N ASP A 113 7.98 -4.07 3.41
CA ASP A 113 7.67 -3.59 2.05
C ASP A 113 6.17 -3.54 1.75
N GLY A 114 5.35 -3.10 2.73
CA GLY A 114 3.89 -3.01 2.60
C GLY A 114 3.16 -4.36 2.66
N LYS A 115 3.84 -5.44 3.07
CA LYS A 115 3.26 -6.77 3.25
C LYS A 115 3.31 -7.17 4.72
N TYR A 116 2.19 -7.57 5.28
CA TYR A 116 2.11 -8.02 6.66
C TYR A 116 2.43 -9.50 6.79
N LEU A 117 3.29 -9.83 7.74
CA LEU A 117 3.66 -11.20 8.10
C LEU A 117 2.96 -11.58 9.39
N GLY A 118 2.20 -12.67 9.37
CA GLY A 118 1.46 -13.17 10.52
C GLY A 118 2.36 -13.79 11.60
N GLU A 119 1.75 -14.38 12.60
CA GLU A 119 2.45 -15.06 13.71
C GLU A 119 3.26 -16.27 13.23
N ASP A 120 2.78 -16.95 12.19
CA ASP A 120 3.46 -18.07 11.56
C ASP A 120 4.59 -17.63 10.60
N GLY A 121 4.78 -16.32 10.43
CA GLY A 121 5.75 -15.71 9.52
C GLY A 121 5.30 -15.65 8.06
N LYS A 122 4.13 -16.19 7.73
CA LYS A 122 3.59 -16.17 6.38
C LYS A 122 2.92 -14.83 6.09
N ARG A 123 3.01 -14.38 4.84
CA ARG A 123 2.29 -13.19 4.38
C ARG A 123 0.78 -13.35 4.56
N ASP A 124 0.17 -12.45 5.29
CA ASP A 124 -1.27 -12.38 5.54
C ASP A 124 -1.93 -11.26 4.72
N GLN A 125 -2.38 -11.61 3.52
CA GLN A 125 -3.06 -10.67 2.62
C GLN A 125 -4.40 -10.19 3.18
N ALA A 126 -5.09 -11.00 3.97
CA ALA A 126 -6.35 -10.60 4.58
C ALA A 126 -6.13 -9.51 5.62
N GLN A 127 -5.08 -9.66 6.44
CA GLN A 127 -4.67 -8.64 7.42
C GLN A 127 -4.21 -7.35 6.73
N GLU A 128 -3.43 -7.45 5.62
CA GLU A 128 -3.04 -6.30 4.81
C GLU A 128 -4.26 -5.52 4.31
N GLN A 129 -5.25 -6.22 3.76
CA GLN A 129 -6.49 -5.61 3.27
C GLN A 129 -7.30 -4.98 4.40
N ALA A 130 -7.40 -5.64 5.56
CA ALA A 130 -8.09 -5.11 6.73
C ALA A 130 -7.41 -3.84 7.25
N MET A 131 -6.08 -3.81 7.31
CA MET A 131 -5.31 -2.63 7.71
C MET A 131 -5.47 -1.47 6.72
N ALA A 132 -5.41 -1.74 5.41
CA ALA A 132 -5.63 -0.74 4.36
C ALA A 132 -7.05 -0.15 4.45
N GLU A 133 -8.06 -1.00 4.64
CA GLU A 133 -9.44 -0.55 4.81
C GLU A 133 -9.63 0.28 6.08
N ALA A 134 -9.05 -0.12 7.22
CA ALA A 134 -9.08 0.65 8.46
C ALA A 134 -8.42 2.02 8.30
N ALA A 135 -7.27 2.09 7.61
CA ALA A 135 -6.59 3.34 7.30
C ALA A 135 -7.45 4.24 6.39
N ARG A 136 -8.13 3.67 5.39
CA ARG A 136 -9.07 4.37 4.52
C ARG A 136 -10.24 4.93 5.33
N GLN A 137 -10.85 4.16 6.20
CA GLN A 137 -11.95 4.60 7.05
C GLN A 137 -11.54 5.70 8.02
N ALA A 138 -10.32 5.63 8.56
CA ALA A 138 -9.78 6.70 9.42
C ALA A 138 -9.64 8.03 8.66
N LYS A 139 -9.17 8.01 7.40
CA LYS A 139 -9.09 9.21 6.55
C LYS A 139 -10.48 9.77 6.23
N ILE A 140 -11.47 8.91 5.96
CA ILE A 140 -12.86 9.31 5.73
C ILE A 140 -13.41 10.01 6.98
N GLN A 141 -13.19 9.43 8.16
CA GLN A 141 -13.68 10.01 9.41
C GLN A 141 -12.97 11.34 9.73
N GLU A 142 -11.67 11.43 9.47
CA GLU A 142 -10.92 12.69 9.61
C GLU A 142 -11.48 13.79 8.70
N ALA A 143 -11.77 13.46 7.43
CA ALA A 143 -12.39 14.41 6.50
C ALA A 143 -13.73 14.90 7.02
N LYS A 144 -14.60 13.97 7.47
CA LYS A 144 -15.91 14.32 8.05
C LYS A 144 -15.79 15.20 9.29
N ASN A 145 -14.83 14.93 10.17
CA ASN A 145 -14.57 15.73 11.36
C ASN A 145 -14.10 17.15 11.03
N LYS A 146 -13.49 17.36 9.87
CA LYS A 146 -13.11 18.66 9.33
C LYS A 146 -14.27 19.39 8.62
N GLY A 147 -15.45 18.80 8.60
CA GLY A 147 -16.63 19.36 7.96
C GLY A 147 -16.73 19.12 6.45
N TYR A 148 -15.88 18.26 5.88
CA TYR A 148 -15.97 17.87 4.47
C TYR A 148 -17.09 16.86 4.22
N THR A 149 -17.67 16.92 3.04
CA THR A 149 -18.58 15.87 2.54
C THR A 149 -17.77 14.81 1.80
N VAL A 150 -17.92 13.54 2.20
CA VAL A 150 -17.24 12.41 1.57
C VAL A 150 -18.27 11.56 0.84
N ILE A 151 -18.13 11.43 -0.46
CA ILE A 151 -19.02 10.67 -1.34
C ILE A 151 -18.27 9.48 -1.92
N GLN A 152 -18.80 8.29 -1.71
CA GLN A 152 -18.31 7.09 -2.39
C GLN A 152 -19.07 6.91 -3.71
N GLY A 153 -18.33 6.78 -4.80
CA GLY A 153 -18.94 6.59 -6.10
C GLY A 153 -17.94 6.24 -7.18
N LYS A 154 -18.48 5.90 -8.35
CA LYS A 154 -17.69 5.66 -9.56
C LYS A 154 -17.33 6.99 -10.17
N MET A 155 -16.05 7.37 -10.12
CA MET A 155 -15.55 8.57 -10.75
C MET A 155 -15.27 8.32 -12.23
N LYS A 156 -15.63 9.27 -13.09
CA LYS A 156 -15.21 9.29 -14.49
C LYS A 156 -14.86 10.72 -14.91
N ILE A 157 -13.74 10.87 -15.60
CA ILE A 157 -13.33 12.13 -16.21
C ILE A 157 -13.77 12.09 -17.67
N TRP A 158 -14.44 13.14 -18.12
CA TRP A 158 -14.96 13.30 -19.45
C TRP A 158 -14.42 14.57 -20.11
N THR A 159 -14.30 14.58 -21.43
CA THR A 159 -14.34 15.81 -22.21
C THR A 159 -15.78 16.13 -22.62
N ASN A 160 -16.06 17.38 -22.93
CA ASN A 160 -17.37 17.74 -23.45
C ASN A 160 -17.73 16.96 -24.73
N LEU A 161 -16.74 16.69 -25.58
CA LEU A 161 -16.97 15.91 -26.80
C LEU A 161 -17.30 14.44 -26.50
N GLU A 162 -16.61 13.80 -25.55
CA GLU A 162 -16.91 12.42 -25.12
C GLU A 162 -18.31 12.34 -24.50
N TRP A 163 -18.68 13.33 -23.67
CA TRP A 163 -19.99 13.43 -23.03
C TRP A 163 -21.12 13.56 -24.06
N ARG A 164 -20.95 14.47 -25.03
CA ARG A 164 -21.87 14.61 -26.16
C ARG A 164 -22.03 13.32 -26.97
N ASN A 165 -20.91 12.65 -27.30
CA ASN A 165 -20.92 11.41 -28.08
C ASN A 165 -21.56 10.24 -27.32
N ALA A 166 -21.64 10.32 -26.02
CA ALA A 166 -22.38 9.38 -25.18
C ALA A 166 -23.89 9.70 -25.12
N GLY A 167 -24.36 10.73 -25.82
CA GLY A 167 -25.77 11.08 -25.95
C GLY A 167 -26.27 12.13 -24.94
N HIS A 168 -25.35 12.79 -24.22
CA HIS A 168 -25.69 13.78 -23.19
C HIS A 168 -25.54 15.21 -23.72
N ASP A 169 -26.42 16.10 -23.30
CA ASP A 169 -26.40 17.55 -23.54
C ASP A 169 -26.03 17.97 -24.98
N GLN A 170 -26.48 17.22 -25.98
CA GLN A 170 -26.04 17.35 -27.38
C GLN A 170 -26.26 18.76 -27.93
N ASP A 171 -27.48 19.31 -27.76
CA ASP A 171 -27.84 20.63 -28.29
C ASP A 171 -26.99 21.76 -27.68
N LEU A 172 -26.75 21.69 -26.36
CA LEU A 172 -25.94 22.64 -25.62
C LEU A 172 -24.47 22.59 -26.09
N ILE A 173 -23.91 21.39 -26.17
CA ILE A 173 -22.52 21.20 -26.57
C ILE A 173 -22.33 21.59 -28.03
N ASP A 174 -23.22 21.21 -28.94
CA ASP A 174 -23.16 21.59 -30.35
C ASP A 174 -23.29 23.09 -30.55
N GLY A 175 -24.09 23.77 -29.71
CA GLY A 175 -24.17 25.22 -29.69
C GLY A 175 -22.84 25.87 -29.33
N ASN A 176 -22.18 25.39 -28.28
CA ASN A 176 -20.89 25.90 -27.81
C ASN A 176 -19.74 25.57 -28.78
N LEU A 177 -19.73 24.36 -29.35
CA LEU A 177 -18.71 23.94 -30.34
C LEU A 177 -18.70 24.80 -31.59
N ARG A 178 -19.86 25.31 -32.03
CA ARG A 178 -19.93 26.25 -33.19
C ARG A 178 -19.22 27.57 -32.91
N ASN A 179 -19.24 28.01 -31.64
CA ASN A 179 -18.66 29.26 -31.22
C ASN A 179 -17.19 29.13 -30.76
N SER A 180 -16.85 28.01 -30.20
CA SER A 180 -15.51 27.72 -29.65
C SER A 180 -15.15 26.25 -29.81
N PRO A 181 -14.35 25.85 -30.82
CA PRO A 181 -13.90 24.46 -30.98
C PRO A 181 -13.08 23.91 -29.78
N GLU A 182 -12.42 24.80 -29.02
CA GLU A 182 -11.68 24.39 -27.81
C GLU A 182 -12.58 23.85 -26.70
N PHE A 183 -13.88 24.20 -26.74
CA PHE A 183 -14.88 23.68 -25.81
C PHE A 183 -14.93 22.15 -25.79
N ALA A 184 -14.66 21.50 -26.92
CA ALA A 184 -14.60 20.04 -27.02
C ALA A 184 -13.58 19.40 -26.06
N LYS A 185 -12.50 20.12 -25.76
CA LYS A 185 -11.36 19.65 -24.97
C LYS A 185 -11.49 19.91 -23.47
N ILE A 186 -12.48 20.74 -23.06
CA ILE A 186 -12.72 21.01 -21.66
C ILE A 186 -13.11 19.71 -20.96
N ARG A 187 -12.49 19.49 -19.81
CA ARG A 187 -12.68 18.29 -19.00
C ARG A 187 -13.39 18.61 -17.72
N PHE A 188 -14.20 17.66 -17.28
CA PHE A 188 -14.86 17.67 -15.99
C PHE A 188 -14.90 16.26 -15.42
N GLY A 189 -15.05 16.16 -14.11
CA GLY A 189 -15.26 14.89 -13.42
C GLY A 189 -16.73 14.72 -13.07
N ILE A 190 -17.21 13.49 -13.13
CA ILE A 190 -18.47 13.05 -12.53
C ILE A 190 -18.14 11.95 -11.52
N VAL A 191 -18.70 12.05 -10.33
CA VAL A 191 -18.80 10.93 -9.40
C VAL A 191 -20.25 10.49 -9.33
N GLN A 192 -20.51 9.30 -9.83
CA GLN A 192 -21.81 8.64 -9.69
C GLN A 192 -21.83 7.87 -8.38
N PHE A 193 -22.75 8.18 -7.50
CA PHE A 193 -22.83 7.62 -6.16
C PHE A 193 -23.17 6.13 -6.20
N THR A 194 -22.68 5.38 -5.24
CA THR A 194 -23.08 3.98 -5.05
C THR A 194 -24.51 3.86 -4.51
N LYS A 195 -25.02 4.91 -3.88
CA LYS A 195 -26.42 5.09 -3.44
C LYS A 195 -26.70 6.60 -3.41
N PRO A 196 -27.97 7.02 -3.62
CA PRO A 196 -28.32 8.43 -3.48
C PRO A 196 -27.96 8.98 -2.10
N GLU A 197 -27.43 10.19 -2.08
CA GLU A 197 -27.03 10.90 -0.84
C GLU A 197 -27.71 12.27 -0.78
N LYS A 198 -28.00 12.77 0.43
CA LYS A 198 -28.45 14.13 0.63
C LYS A 198 -27.24 15.06 0.65
N VAL A 199 -27.21 16.03 -0.25
CA VAL A 199 -26.19 17.07 -0.32
C VAL A 199 -26.82 18.44 -0.09
N PHE A 200 -26.12 19.35 0.60
CA PHE A 200 -26.59 20.72 0.78
C PHE A 200 -26.18 21.55 -0.43
N MET A 201 -27.17 22.13 -1.11
CA MET A 201 -26.97 22.86 -2.34
C MET A 201 -27.25 24.34 -2.15
N HIS A 202 -26.36 25.20 -2.65
CA HIS A 202 -26.59 26.59 -2.81
C HIS A 202 -27.19 26.88 -4.21
N GLN A 203 -28.25 27.69 -4.24
CA GLN A 203 -28.80 28.23 -5.49
C GLN A 203 -28.61 29.74 -5.48
N GLU A 204 -28.26 30.29 -6.62
CA GLU A 204 -28.07 31.74 -6.74
C GLU A 204 -29.37 32.50 -6.41
N GLY A 205 -29.33 33.39 -5.39
CA GLY A 205 -30.47 34.18 -4.94
C GLY A 205 -31.47 33.48 -4.02
N GLU A 206 -31.25 32.17 -3.69
CA GLU A 206 -32.14 31.40 -2.83
C GLU A 206 -31.42 30.87 -1.59
N PRO A 207 -32.12 30.63 -0.47
CA PRO A 207 -31.54 29.90 0.66
C PRO A 207 -31.14 28.48 0.23
N GLY A 208 -29.94 28.07 0.61
CA GLY A 208 -29.49 26.69 0.33
C GLY A 208 -30.41 25.63 0.95
N SER A 209 -30.56 24.51 0.31
CA SER A 209 -31.40 23.39 0.74
C SER A 209 -30.76 22.04 0.55
N TYR A 210 -31.23 21.04 1.32
CA TYR A 210 -30.81 19.64 1.11
C TYR A 210 -31.60 19.02 -0.06
N VAL A 211 -30.85 18.49 -1.03
CA VAL A 211 -31.42 17.76 -2.17
C VAL A 211 -30.85 16.33 -2.21
N TRP A 212 -31.63 15.41 -2.74
CA TRP A 212 -31.14 14.08 -3.05
C TRP A 212 -30.40 14.12 -4.38
N ALA A 213 -29.17 13.64 -4.39
CA ALA A 213 -28.38 13.49 -5.61
C ALA A 213 -27.89 12.04 -5.76
N ASP A 214 -27.76 11.60 -7.00
CA ASP A 214 -27.18 10.32 -7.38
C ASP A 214 -25.80 10.48 -8.06
N ALA A 215 -25.47 11.70 -8.42
CA ALA A 215 -24.18 12.09 -8.96
C ALA A 215 -23.85 13.56 -8.67
N LEU A 216 -22.56 13.87 -8.67
CA LEU A 216 -22.03 15.23 -8.64
C LEU A 216 -20.99 15.41 -9.75
N THR A 217 -20.98 16.61 -10.33
CA THR A 217 -19.90 17.04 -11.23
C THR A 217 -18.87 17.87 -10.48
N PHE A 218 -17.67 17.99 -11.03
CA PHE A 218 -16.62 18.84 -10.49
C PHE A 218 -15.63 19.25 -11.59
N ALA A 219 -14.99 20.39 -11.43
CA ALA A 219 -13.94 20.86 -12.32
C ALA A 219 -12.69 19.99 -12.17
N VAL A 220 -12.01 19.74 -13.28
CA VAL A 220 -10.71 19.07 -13.31
C VAL A 220 -9.72 19.90 -14.11
N ASP A 221 -8.56 20.12 -13.55
CA ASP A 221 -7.42 20.76 -14.21
C ASP A 221 -6.32 19.73 -14.57
N SER A 222 -5.22 20.22 -15.12
CA SER A 222 -4.09 19.38 -15.48
C SER A 222 -3.46 18.68 -14.27
N ASP A 223 -3.40 19.33 -13.12
CA ASP A 223 -2.81 18.77 -11.91
C ASP A 223 -3.70 17.69 -11.29
N PHE A 224 -5.03 17.92 -11.31
CA PHE A 224 -5.99 16.88 -10.93
C PHE A 224 -5.86 15.65 -11.82
N ILE A 225 -5.79 15.83 -13.15
CA ILE A 225 -5.66 14.73 -14.11
C ILE A 225 -4.35 13.97 -13.90
N LYS A 226 -3.24 14.68 -13.69
CA LYS A 226 -1.94 14.07 -13.42
C LYS A 226 -1.96 13.21 -12.16
N ARG A 227 -2.64 13.70 -11.11
CA ARG A 227 -2.70 13.02 -9.80
C ARG A 227 -3.70 11.87 -9.76
N TYR A 228 -4.88 12.06 -10.33
CA TYR A 228 -6.04 11.18 -10.15
C TYR A 228 -6.61 10.59 -11.44
N GLY A 229 -6.06 10.92 -12.62
CA GLY A 229 -6.60 10.48 -13.91
C GLY A 229 -6.68 8.96 -14.07
N THR A 230 -5.74 8.23 -13.45
CA THR A 230 -5.72 6.75 -13.46
C THR A 230 -6.84 6.12 -12.63
N LEU A 231 -7.55 6.91 -11.83
CA LEU A 231 -8.71 6.49 -11.04
C LEU A 231 -10.02 6.60 -11.82
N SER A 232 -10.01 7.17 -13.03
CA SER A 232 -11.20 7.25 -13.88
C SER A 232 -11.76 5.84 -14.17
N GLY A 233 -13.05 5.67 -13.91
CA GLY A 233 -13.75 4.38 -14.02
C GLY A 233 -13.75 3.54 -12.74
N LYS A 234 -13.03 3.95 -11.69
CA LYS A 234 -12.98 3.23 -10.40
C LYS A 234 -13.98 3.79 -9.39
N ILE A 235 -14.34 2.94 -8.41
CA ILE A 235 -15.09 3.38 -7.21
C ILE A 235 -14.08 3.91 -6.20
N ILE A 236 -14.27 5.15 -5.78
CA ILE A 236 -13.39 5.89 -4.87
C ILE A 236 -14.21 6.74 -3.90
N ASN A 237 -13.54 7.34 -2.92
CA ASN A 237 -14.16 8.35 -2.07
C ASN A 237 -13.68 9.75 -2.51
N VAL A 238 -14.59 10.55 -3.03
CA VAL A 238 -14.33 11.94 -3.39
C VAL A 238 -14.68 12.82 -2.20
N VAL A 239 -13.74 13.65 -1.77
CA VAL A 239 -13.91 14.57 -0.64
C VAL A 239 -14.22 15.96 -1.20
N PHE A 240 -15.40 16.48 -0.88
CA PHE A 240 -15.87 17.77 -1.30
C PHE A 240 -15.85 18.78 -0.14
N GLN A 241 -15.62 20.03 -0.45
CA GLN A 241 -15.86 21.13 0.48
C GLN A 241 -17.37 21.31 0.64
N SER A 242 -17.89 21.07 1.84
CA SER A 242 -19.33 20.95 2.10
C SER A 242 -20.15 22.22 1.88
N ASP A 243 -19.50 23.38 1.87
CA ASP A 243 -20.10 24.70 1.67
C ASP A 243 -20.00 25.18 0.21
N HIS A 244 -19.52 24.33 -0.70
CA HIS A 244 -19.25 24.66 -2.10
C HIS A 244 -20.02 23.75 -3.08
N PHE A 245 -21.23 23.34 -2.73
CA PHE A 245 -22.13 22.68 -3.69
C PHE A 245 -23.10 23.72 -4.27
N PHE A 246 -23.20 23.72 -5.58
CA PHE A 246 -24.09 24.66 -6.28
C PHE A 246 -24.67 24.02 -7.54
N THR A 247 -25.79 24.58 -8.00
CA THR A 247 -26.34 24.26 -9.31
C THR A 247 -25.56 25.07 -10.34
N PRO A 248 -24.90 24.43 -11.33
CA PRO A 248 -24.16 25.19 -12.32
C PRO A 248 -25.09 26.11 -13.13
N SER A 249 -24.70 27.38 -13.22
CA SER A 249 -25.41 28.40 -14.02
C SER A 249 -24.83 28.58 -15.40
N ASP A 250 -23.64 28.04 -15.67
CA ASP A 250 -22.91 28.20 -16.91
C ASP A 250 -22.68 26.86 -17.67
N ALA A 251 -22.59 27.01 -18.98
CA ALA A 251 -22.52 25.89 -19.93
C ALA A 251 -21.21 25.09 -19.93
N TRP A 252 -20.35 25.26 -18.91
CA TRP A 252 -19.05 24.60 -18.83
C TRP A 252 -19.10 23.19 -18.26
N VAL A 253 -20.17 22.86 -17.56
CA VAL A 253 -20.43 21.53 -16.94
C VAL A 253 -21.86 21.08 -17.26
N PRO A 254 -22.17 19.78 -17.20
CA PRO A 254 -23.52 19.27 -17.45
C PRO A 254 -24.56 19.94 -16.53
N LEU A 255 -25.53 20.63 -17.12
CA LEU A 255 -26.54 21.43 -16.40
C LEU A 255 -27.46 20.59 -15.51
N ASN A 256 -27.58 19.29 -15.76
CA ASN A 256 -28.47 18.40 -15.03
C ASN A 256 -27.84 17.81 -13.76
N TYR A 257 -26.60 18.17 -13.45
CA TYR A 257 -25.89 17.64 -12.29
C TYR A 257 -25.45 18.78 -11.37
N SER A 258 -25.58 18.55 -10.08
CA SER A 258 -25.03 19.45 -9.08
C SER A 258 -23.51 19.47 -9.14
N HIS A 259 -22.90 20.61 -8.92
CA HIS A 259 -21.46 20.81 -8.97
C HIS A 259 -20.87 20.98 -7.57
N GLY A 260 -19.70 20.40 -7.34
CA GLY A 260 -18.97 20.51 -6.09
C GLY A 260 -17.49 20.82 -6.30
N VAL A 261 -16.86 21.40 -5.28
CA VAL A 261 -15.42 21.62 -5.26
C VAL A 261 -14.74 20.46 -4.55
N VAL A 262 -13.94 19.73 -5.31
CA VAL A 262 -13.16 18.60 -4.75
C VAL A 262 -11.96 19.12 -4.00
N ALA A 263 -11.80 18.70 -2.74
CA ALA A 263 -10.62 18.97 -1.94
C ALA A 263 -9.52 17.95 -2.24
N TYR A 264 -9.86 16.66 -2.23
CA TYR A 264 -8.94 15.54 -2.57
C TYR A 264 -9.72 14.23 -2.73
N ILE A 265 -9.01 13.18 -3.11
CA ILE A 265 -9.55 11.81 -3.24
C ILE A 265 -8.89 10.89 -2.22
N ILE A 266 -9.69 9.98 -1.64
CA ILE A 266 -9.23 8.87 -0.79
C ILE A 266 -9.43 7.58 -1.59
N GLU A 267 -8.33 6.93 -1.91
CA GLU A 267 -8.27 5.64 -2.63
C GLU A 267 -8.63 4.46 -1.73
#